data_9cd48ccbf7a86727f4273e1bf52de232
#
_entry.id   9cd48ccbf7a86727f4273e1bf52de232
#
_cell.length_a   1.000
_cell.length_b   1.000
_cell.length_c   1.000
_cell.angle_alpha   90.00
_cell.angle_beta   90.00
_cell.angle_gamma   90.00
#
_symmetry.space_group_name_H-M   'P 1'
#
loop_
_entity.id
_entity.type
_entity.pdbx_description
1 polymer ?
#
loop_
_entity_poly.entity_id
_entity_poly.type
_entity_poly.pdbx_seq_one_letter_code
_entity_poly.pdbx_strand_id
1 'polypeptide(L)'
;QSMRERTINRLKMGKLDIVVATDVAARGIDVDRITHVVNYDIPFDTESYVHRIGRTGRAGRSGNAILFITPREKRMLKIIEKATRQPIEAMETPTADVISAKRVNAFKEKIKSVLSYGELDKFKELVQSMVAEGCNMENGVALEDGSVREITAEDVAAAVIKVWQKKQPLFPELKPLDAPRERGGRDRGDRGDN
;
A
#
# COMPACT_ATOMS: atom_id res chain seq x y z
N GLN A 1 -3.59 -8.49 -28.11
CA GLN A 1 -4.83 -9.01 -27.51
C GLN A 1 -4.55 -10.19 -26.58
N SER A 2 -3.71 -11.16 -26.97
CA SER A 2 -3.35 -12.35 -26.18
C SER A 2 -2.76 -12.00 -24.78
N MET A 3 -1.89 -10.98 -24.70
CA MET A 3 -1.37 -10.50 -23.41
C MET A 3 -2.46 -9.95 -22.49
N ARG A 4 -3.43 -9.20 -23.04
CA ARG A 4 -4.56 -8.69 -22.27
C ARG A 4 -5.41 -9.82 -21.71
N GLU A 5 -5.78 -10.79 -22.52
CA GLU A 5 -6.56 -11.96 -22.10
C GLU A 5 -5.84 -12.78 -21.02
N ARG A 6 -4.53 -13.01 -21.18
CA ARG A 6 -3.70 -13.67 -20.18
C ARG A 6 -3.69 -12.92 -18.85
N THR A 7 -3.60 -11.59 -18.88
CA THR A 7 -3.60 -10.75 -17.66
C THR A 7 -4.96 -10.82 -16.96
N ILE A 8 -6.07 -10.72 -17.72
CA ILE A 8 -7.43 -10.83 -17.19
C ILE A 8 -7.65 -12.21 -16.56
N ASN A 9 -7.22 -13.29 -17.21
CA ASN A 9 -7.34 -14.64 -16.66
C ASN A 9 -6.52 -14.81 -15.36
N ARG A 10 -5.32 -14.24 -15.30
CA ARG A 10 -4.53 -14.25 -14.05
C ARG A 10 -5.21 -13.46 -12.93
N LEU A 11 -5.85 -12.33 -13.25
CA LEU A 11 -6.64 -11.58 -12.29
C LEU A 11 -7.85 -12.40 -11.81
N LYS A 12 -8.58 -13.05 -12.70
CA LYS A 12 -9.71 -13.94 -12.35
C LYS A 12 -9.29 -15.06 -11.40
N MET A 13 -8.13 -15.67 -11.67
CA MET A 13 -7.59 -16.78 -10.87
C MET A 13 -6.93 -16.35 -9.54
N GLY A 14 -6.92 -15.06 -9.20
CA GLY A 14 -6.25 -14.58 -7.99
C GLY A 14 -4.73 -14.60 -8.03
N LYS A 15 -4.14 -14.78 -9.21
CA LYS A 15 -2.68 -14.73 -9.41
C LYS A 15 -2.13 -13.31 -9.56
N LEU A 16 -3.02 -12.33 -9.65
CA LEU A 16 -2.72 -10.90 -9.66
C LEU A 16 -3.71 -10.20 -8.74
N ASP A 17 -3.22 -9.28 -7.92
CA ASP A 17 -4.03 -8.48 -7.02
C ASP A 17 -4.32 -7.09 -7.58
N ILE A 18 -3.43 -6.56 -8.43
CA ILE A 18 -3.53 -5.23 -9.02
C ILE A 18 -3.28 -5.31 -10.51
N VAL A 19 -4.11 -4.61 -11.27
CA VAL A 19 -3.92 -4.40 -12.72
C VAL A 19 -3.98 -2.91 -13.01
N VAL A 20 -2.96 -2.40 -13.69
CA VAL A 20 -2.93 -1.03 -14.22
C VAL A 20 -3.28 -1.08 -15.69
N ALA A 21 -4.27 -0.30 -16.10
CA ALA A 21 -4.78 -0.31 -17.45
C ALA A 21 -5.27 1.09 -17.89
N THR A 22 -5.19 1.36 -19.18
CA THR A 22 -5.90 2.48 -19.81
C THR A 22 -7.39 2.15 -19.97
N ASP A 23 -8.23 3.14 -20.26
CA ASP A 23 -9.66 2.93 -20.51
C ASP A 23 -9.92 1.89 -21.60
N VAL A 24 -9.14 1.92 -22.68
CA VAL A 24 -9.26 0.96 -23.79
C VAL A 24 -8.93 -0.45 -23.32
N ALA A 25 -7.88 -0.63 -22.55
CA ALA A 25 -7.49 -1.94 -22.02
C ALA A 25 -8.42 -2.44 -20.91
N ALA A 26 -9.01 -1.52 -20.12
CA ALA A 26 -9.95 -1.84 -19.06
C ALA A 26 -11.38 -2.12 -19.57
N ARG A 27 -11.73 -1.66 -20.77
CA ARG A 27 -13.07 -1.87 -21.34
C ARG A 27 -13.37 -3.37 -21.48
N GLY A 28 -14.53 -3.80 -21.00
CA GLY A 28 -14.94 -5.21 -21.05
C GLY A 28 -14.24 -6.13 -20.05
N ILE A 29 -13.49 -5.60 -19.08
CA ILE A 29 -13.03 -6.43 -17.95
C ILE A 29 -14.27 -6.81 -17.13
N ASP A 30 -14.52 -8.12 -17.07
CA ASP A 30 -15.59 -8.73 -16.30
C ASP A 30 -14.98 -9.73 -15.33
N VAL A 31 -14.71 -9.24 -14.09
CA VAL A 31 -14.05 -10.00 -13.03
C VAL A 31 -14.70 -9.63 -11.71
N ASP A 32 -15.48 -10.54 -11.16
CA ASP A 32 -16.29 -10.31 -9.95
C ASP A 32 -15.50 -10.03 -8.68
N ARG A 33 -14.23 -10.44 -8.65
CA ARG A 33 -13.39 -10.25 -7.45
C ARG A 33 -12.79 -8.84 -7.33
N ILE A 34 -13.05 -7.93 -8.28
CA ILE A 34 -12.54 -6.55 -8.20
C ILE A 34 -13.29 -5.83 -7.08
N THR A 35 -12.59 -5.51 -6.02
CA THR A 35 -13.12 -4.80 -4.84
C THR A 35 -12.88 -3.29 -4.91
N HIS A 36 -11.87 -2.86 -5.65
CA HIS A 36 -11.48 -1.46 -5.74
C HIS A 36 -11.20 -1.05 -7.18
N VAL A 37 -11.65 0.15 -7.54
CA VAL A 37 -11.24 0.86 -8.76
C VAL A 37 -10.55 2.15 -8.36
N VAL A 38 -9.31 2.31 -8.78
CA VAL A 38 -8.53 3.52 -8.53
C VAL A 38 -8.39 4.32 -9.81
N ASN A 39 -9.01 5.49 -9.86
CA ASN A 39 -8.84 6.45 -10.93
C ASN A 39 -7.64 7.33 -10.62
N TYR A 40 -6.51 7.06 -11.24
CA TYR A 40 -5.29 7.86 -11.07
C TYR A 40 -5.43 9.24 -11.71
N ASP A 41 -6.00 9.27 -12.92
CA ASP A 41 -6.38 10.50 -13.60
C ASP A 41 -7.90 10.64 -13.61
N ILE A 42 -8.40 11.87 -13.38
CA ILE A 42 -9.82 12.15 -13.49
C ILE A 42 -10.27 11.94 -14.95
N PRO A 43 -11.37 11.22 -15.20
CA PRO A 43 -11.88 11.05 -16.56
C PRO A 43 -12.40 12.37 -17.13
N PHE A 44 -12.35 12.50 -18.46
CA PHE A 44 -12.79 13.71 -19.16
C PHE A 44 -14.30 13.93 -19.13
N ASP A 45 -15.07 12.88 -18.92
CA ASP A 45 -16.54 12.90 -18.88
C ASP A 45 -17.10 11.95 -17.82
N THR A 46 -18.34 12.14 -17.48
CA THR A 46 -19.05 11.38 -16.43
C THR A 46 -19.36 9.95 -16.85
N GLU A 47 -19.58 9.69 -18.14
CA GLU A 47 -19.86 8.36 -18.65
C GLU A 47 -18.61 7.47 -18.49
N SER A 48 -17.45 7.99 -18.87
CA SER A 48 -16.16 7.31 -18.65
C SER A 48 -15.94 7.01 -17.17
N TYR A 49 -16.27 7.94 -16.25
CA TYR A 49 -16.21 7.69 -14.82
C TYR A 49 -17.08 6.50 -14.40
N VAL A 50 -18.35 6.51 -14.79
CA VAL A 50 -19.28 5.43 -14.48
C VAL A 50 -18.82 4.09 -15.06
N HIS A 51 -18.31 4.08 -16.28
CA HIS A 51 -17.76 2.89 -16.91
C HIS A 51 -16.53 2.34 -16.19
N ARG A 52 -15.67 3.21 -15.64
CA ARG A 52 -14.50 2.80 -14.83
C ARG A 52 -14.95 2.19 -13.52
N ILE A 53 -15.77 2.89 -12.73
CA ILE A 53 -16.21 2.39 -11.43
C ILE A 53 -17.09 1.15 -11.55
N GLY A 54 -17.84 0.99 -12.65
CA GLY A 54 -18.61 -0.21 -12.97
C GLY A 54 -17.75 -1.48 -13.20
N ARG A 55 -16.44 -1.44 -12.94
CA ARG A 55 -15.60 -2.66 -12.86
C ARG A 55 -15.64 -3.29 -11.48
N THR A 56 -16.08 -2.58 -10.45
CA THR A 56 -16.33 -3.11 -9.10
C THR A 56 -17.81 -3.06 -8.74
N GLY A 57 -18.21 -3.60 -7.59
CA GLY A 57 -19.62 -3.58 -7.14
C GLY A 57 -20.56 -4.41 -7.97
N ARG A 58 -20.09 -5.44 -8.67
CA ARG A 58 -20.89 -6.29 -9.55
C ARG A 58 -21.59 -7.42 -8.79
N ALA A 59 -22.65 -7.95 -9.40
CA ALA A 59 -23.42 -9.08 -8.86
C ALA A 59 -23.93 -8.85 -7.41
N GLY A 60 -24.35 -7.62 -7.10
CA GLY A 60 -24.88 -7.27 -5.76
C GLY A 60 -23.84 -7.13 -4.66
N ARG A 61 -22.54 -7.13 -5.01
CA ARG A 61 -21.45 -6.90 -4.06
C ARG A 61 -21.18 -5.41 -3.86
N SER A 62 -20.65 -5.06 -2.71
CA SER A 62 -20.09 -3.73 -2.49
C SER A 62 -18.76 -3.55 -3.21
N GLY A 63 -18.46 -2.32 -3.64
CA GLY A 63 -17.21 -1.95 -4.26
C GLY A 63 -16.78 -0.55 -3.89
N ASN A 64 -15.47 -0.30 -3.89
CA ASN A 64 -14.90 1.00 -3.56
C ASN A 64 -14.33 1.64 -4.82
N ALA A 65 -14.64 2.91 -5.02
CA ALA A 65 -14.03 3.74 -6.07
C ALA A 65 -13.22 4.86 -5.43
N ILE A 66 -11.97 4.97 -5.81
CA ILE A 66 -11.06 6.02 -5.34
C ILE A 66 -10.72 6.90 -6.55
N LEU A 67 -10.78 8.20 -6.37
CA LEU A 67 -10.48 9.17 -7.40
C LEU A 67 -9.41 10.15 -6.90
N PHE A 68 -8.27 10.19 -7.57
CA PHE A 68 -7.30 11.26 -7.32
C PHE A 68 -7.67 12.50 -8.12
N ILE A 69 -7.64 13.64 -7.44
CA ILE A 69 -7.93 14.94 -8.07
C ILE A 69 -6.88 15.98 -7.66
N THR A 70 -6.56 16.85 -8.59
CA THR A 70 -5.83 18.08 -8.30
C THR A 70 -6.79 19.23 -7.98
N PRO A 71 -6.31 20.33 -7.36
CA PRO A 71 -7.15 21.51 -7.11
C PRO A 71 -7.84 22.07 -8.38
N ARG A 72 -7.23 21.90 -9.55
CA ARG A 72 -7.77 22.36 -10.84
C ARG A 72 -8.94 21.51 -11.33
N GLU A 73 -9.02 20.26 -10.89
CA GLU A 73 -10.02 19.29 -11.32
C GLU A 73 -11.27 19.28 -10.46
N LYS A 74 -11.32 20.10 -9.41
CA LYS A 74 -12.50 20.24 -8.51
C LYS A 74 -13.80 20.54 -9.27
N ARG A 75 -13.71 21.23 -10.43
CA ARG A 75 -14.89 21.50 -11.26
C ARG A 75 -15.43 20.20 -11.84
N MET A 76 -14.55 19.33 -12.35
CA MET A 76 -14.96 18.05 -12.93
C MET A 76 -15.51 17.11 -11.86
N LEU A 77 -14.92 17.11 -10.67
CA LEU A 77 -15.46 16.37 -9.51
C LEU A 77 -16.94 16.74 -9.26
N LYS A 78 -17.26 18.04 -9.17
CA LYS A 78 -18.65 18.50 -8.98
C LYS A 78 -19.59 18.07 -10.11
N ILE A 79 -19.10 18.00 -11.35
CA ILE A 79 -19.89 17.51 -12.49
C ILE A 79 -20.19 16.02 -12.33
N ILE A 80 -19.20 15.23 -11.91
CA ILE A 80 -19.36 13.80 -11.65
C ILE A 80 -20.36 13.56 -10.51
N GLU A 81 -20.22 14.26 -9.37
CA GLU A 81 -21.16 14.16 -8.23
C GLU A 81 -22.59 14.48 -8.64
N LYS A 82 -22.78 15.55 -9.42
CA LYS A 82 -24.12 15.94 -9.93
C LYS A 82 -24.71 14.87 -10.87
N ALA A 83 -23.90 14.32 -11.76
CA ALA A 83 -24.36 13.32 -12.72
C ALA A 83 -24.66 11.96 -12.08
N THR A 84 -23.84 11.56 -11.10
CA THR A 84 -24.04 10.31 -10.35
C THR A 84 -25.06 10.44 -9.21
N ARG A 85 -25.43 11.67 -8.85
CA ARG A 85 -26.27 12.00 -7.69
C ARG A 85 -25.72 11.43 -6.37
N GLN A 86 -24.42 11.27 -6.29
CA GLN A 86 -23.74 10.78 -5.10
C GLN A 86 -22.59 11.71 -4.76
N PRO A 87 -22.46 12.17 -3.50
CA PRO A 87 -21.29 12.89 -3.05
C PRO A 87 -20.08 11.95 -3.05
N ILE A 88 -18.91 12.49 -3.37
CA ILE A 88 -17.63 11.78 -3.28
C ILE A 88 -16.88 12.34 -2.07
N GLU A 89 -16.80 11.55 -1.04
CA GLU A 89 -16.16 11.95 0.20
C GLU A 89 -14.66 12.10 0.05
N ALA A 90 -14.09 13.13 0.67
CA ALA A 90 -12.65 13.29 0.71
C ALA A 90 -12.03 12.22 1.62
N MET A 91 -11.09 11.45 1.10
CA MET A 91 -10.38 10.44 1.85
C MET A 91 -9.09 11.03 2.42
N GLU A 92 -8.91 10.90 3.72
CA GLU A 92 -7.62 11.21 4.35
C GLU A 92 -6.59 10.12 4.03
N THR A 93 -5.39 10.56 3.66
CA THR A 93 -4.30 9.61 3.44
C THR A 93 -3.86 9.02 4.78
N PRO A 94 -3.71 7.70 4.89
CA PRO A 94 -3.31 7.09 6.15
C PRO A 94 -1.90 7.53 6.54
N THR A 95 -1.72 7.83 7.82
CA THR A 95 -0.41 8.16 8.39
C THR A 95 0.50 6.92 8.47
N ALA A 96 1.81 7.15 8.63
CA ALA A 96 2.77 6.07 8.85
C ALA A 96 2.38 5.18 10.03
N ASP A 97 1.87 5.78 11.11
CA ASP A 97 1.46 5.07 12.32
C ASP A 97 0.27 4.16 12.09
N VAL A 98 -0.74 4.63 11.35
CA VAL A 98 -1.92 3.82 10.98
C VAL A 98 -1.50 2.62 10.13
N ILE A 99 -0.60 2.84 9.17
CA ILE A 99 -0.08 1.75 8.32
C ILE A 99 0.75 0.78 9.16
N SER A 100 1.63 1.28 10.05
CA SER A 100 2.43 0.47 10.95
C SER A 100 1.56 -0.38 11.85
N ALA A 101 0.59 0.22 12.53
CA ALA A 101 -0.34 -0.50 13.41
C ALA A 101 -1.06 -1.64 12.68
N LYS A 102 -1.57 -1.39 11.48
CA LYS A 102 -2.23 -2.42 10.65
C LYS A 102 -1.27 -3.55 10.28
N ARG A 103 -0.04 -3.24 9.87
CA ARG A 103 0.97 -4.24 9.49
C ARG A 103 1.42 -5.07 10.69
N VAL A 104 1.67 -4.42 11.84
CA VAL A 104 2.03 -5.10 13.09
C VAL A 104 0.92 -6.02 13.55
N ASN A 105 -0.34 -5.59 13.52
CA ASN A 105 -1.45 -6.45 13.90
C ASN A 105 -1.58 -7.67 12.96
N ALA A 106 -1.50 -7.46 11.65
CA ALA A 106 -1.52 -8.57 10.69
C ALA A 106 -0.35 -9.55 10.89
N PHE A 107 0.82 -9.03 11.24
CA PHE A 107 1.98 -9.85 11.59
C PHE A 107 1.75 -10.66 12.87
N LYS A 108 1.24 -10.02 13.93
CA LYS A 108 0.90 -10.70 15.20
C LYS A 108 -0.09 -11.85 14.99
N GLU A 109 -1.11 -11.65 14.16
CA GLU A 109 -2.07 -12.70 13.86
C GLU A 109 -1.43 -13.89 13.11
N LYS A 110 -0.49 -13.62 12.19
CA LYS A 110 0.28 -14.70 11.55
C LYS A 110 1.14 -15.48 12.56
N ILE A 111 1.81 -14.79 13.47
CA ILE A 111 2.60 -15.44 14.52
C ILE A 111 1.69 -16.29 15.41
N LYS A 112 0.54 -15.77 15.85
CA LYS A 112 -0.43 -16.55 16.65
C LYS A 112 -0.88 -17.81 15.91
N SER A 113 -1.17 -17.71 14.62
CA SER A 113 -1.54 -18.87 13.81
C SER A 113 -0.44 -19.93 13.79
N VAL A 114 0.82 -19.53 13.57
CA VAL A 114 1.94 -20.48 13.58
C VAL A 114 2.12 -21.11 14.95
N LEU A 115 2.00 -20.34 16.04
CA LEU A 115 2.10 -20.86 17.40
C LEU A 115 1.01 -21.89 17.73
N SER A 116 -0.19 -21.76 17.12
CA SER A 116 -1.30 -22.68 17.36
C SER A 116 -1.17 -24.00 16.60
N TYR A 117 -0.43 -24.06 15.49
CA TYR A 117 -0.24 -25.30 14.72
C TYR A 117 0.81 -26.23 15.31
N GLY A 118 1.68 -25.78 16.22
CA GLY A 118 2.76 -26.59 16.80
C GLY A 118 3.95 -26.76 15.83
N GLU A 119 4.69 -27.86 16.00
CA GLU A 119 5.88 -28.23 15.18
C GLU A 119 7.02 -27.19 15.23
N LEU A 120 7.21 -26.53 16.36
CA LEU A 120 8.25 -25.52 16.54
C LEU A 120 9.54 -26.05 17.16
N ASP A 121 9.61 -27.33 17.52
CA ASP A 121 10.70 -27.84 18.34
C ASP A 121 12.07 -27.73 17.67
N LYS A 122 12.17 -28.11 16.39
CA LYS A 122 13.39 -27.93 15.60
C LYS A 122 13.83 -26.44 15.48
N PHE A 123 12.86 -25.54 15.41
CA PHE A 123 13.14 -24.10 15.36
C PHE A 123 13.59 -23.57 16.72
N LYS A 124 13.03 -24.11 17.82
CA LYS A 124 13.50 -23.78 19.18
C LYS A 124 14.93 -24.26 19.39
N GLU A 125 15.25 -25.51 18.98
CA GLU A 125 16.61 -26.05 19.03
C GLU A 125 17.58 -25.17 18.25
N LEU A 126 17.20 -24.70 17.04
CA LEU A 126 18.02 -23.79 16.24
C LEU A 126 18.26 -22.46 16.99
N VAL A 127 17.21 -21.86 17.57
CA VAL A 127 17.36 -20.62 18.36
C VAL A 127 18.26 -20.82 19.55
N GLN A 128 18.11 -21.95 20.28
CA GLN A 128 18.95 -22.30 21.41
C GLN A 128 20.42 -22.45 21.00
N SER A 129 20.70 -23.12 19.87
CA SER A 129 22.05 -23.22 19.31
C SER A 129 22.66 -21.82 19.01
N MET A 130 21.90 -20.95 18.35
CA MET A 130 22.35 -19.58 18.05
C MET A 130 22.63 -18.77 19.31
N VAL A 131 21.82 -18.92 20.35
CA VAL A 131 22.05 -18.27 21.65
C VAL A 131 23.29 -18.83 22.31
N ALA A 132 23.47 -20.16 22.35
CA ALA A 132 24.63 -20.79 22.95
C ALA A 132 25.94 -20.44 22.23
N GLU A 133 25.93 -20.32 20.92
CA GLU A 133 27.08 -19.87 20.13
C GLU A 133 27.42 -18.41 20.40
N GLY A 134 26.40 -17.55 20.58
CA GLY A 134 26.57 -16.12 20.84
C GLY A 134 26.83 -15.75 22.30
N CYS A 135 26.64 -16.70 23.25
CA CYS A 135 26.96 -16.50 24.68
C CYS A 135 28.45 -16.71 24.99
N ASN A 136 29.28 -17.26 24.10
CA ASN A 136 30.72 -17.35 24.28
C ASN A 136 31.35 -15.96 24.04
N MET A 137 32.07 -15.41 25.01
CA MET A 137 32.71 -14.10 24.89
C MET A 137 33.66 -13.96 23.68
N GLU A 138 34.15 -15.08 23.14
CA GLU A 138 34.97 -15.11 21.94
C GLU A 138 34.15 -14.98 20.64
N ASN A 139 32.84 -15.31 20.68
CA ASN A 139 31.96 -15.36 19.53
C ASN A 139 30.72 -14.43 19.62
N GLY A 140 30.68 -13.56 20.63
CA GLY A 140 29.60 -12.56 20.78
C GLY A 140 29.55 -11.61 19.60
N VAL A 141 28.38 -10.97 19.36
CA VAL A 141 28.25 -9.97 18.31
C VAL A 141 28.98 -8.70 18.73
N ALA A 142 29.98 -8.32 17.94
CA ALA A 142 30.65 -7.02 18.10
C ALA A 142 29.63 -5.92 17.67
N LEU A 143 29.42 -4.97 18.58
CA LEU A 143 28.63 -3.78 18.28
C LEU A 143 29.48 -2.73 17.57
N GLU A 144 28.85 -1.72 16.94
CA GLU A 144 29.56 -0.64 16.24
C GLU A 144 30.50 0.17 17.16
N ASP A 145 30.27 0.15 18.48
CA ASP A 145 31.11 0.79 19.50
C ASP A 145 32.28 -0.08 19.98
N GLY A 146 32.45 -1.29 19.39
CA GLY A 146 33.52 -2.24 19.75
C GLY A 146 33.23 -3.09 20.98
N SER A 147 32.06 -2.96 21.64
CA SER A 147 31.65 -3.83 22.73
C SER A 147 31.12 -5.16 22.22
N VAL A 148 31.26 -6.22 23.03
CA VAL A 148 30.70 -7.54 22.74
C VAL A 148 29.50 -7.77 23.64
N ARG A 149 28.37 -8.14 23.10
CA ARG A 149 27.12 -8.37 23.83
C ARG A 149 26.68 -9.85 23.70
N GLU A 150 26.24 -10.40 24.83
CA GLU A 150 25.53 -11.68 24.81
C GLU A 150 24.25 -11.59 23.97
N ILE A 151 23.97 -12.65 23.18
CA ILE A 151 22.77 -12.75 22.35
C ILE A 151 21.68 -13.46 23.14
N THR A 152 20.51 -12.85 23.20
CA THR A 152 19.33 -13.46 23.83
C THR A 152 18.38 -14.05 22.76
N ALA A 153 17.43 -14.86 23.19
CA ALA A 153 16.39 -15.37 22.31
C ALA A 153 15.53 -14.24 21.70
N GLU A 154 15.32 -13.15 22.44
CA GLU A 154 14.64 -11.95 21.97
C GLU A 154 15.42 -11.25 20.86
N ASP A 155 16.76 -11.20 20.96
CA ASP A 155 17.61 -10.63 19.90
C ASP A 155 17.50 -11.45 18.61
N VAL A 156 17.54 -12.77 18.72
CA VAL A 156 17.35 -13.67 17.58
C VAL A 156 15.96 -13.46 16.97
N ALA A 157 14.91 -13.40 17.80
CA ALA A 157 13.56 -13.13 17.32
C ALA A 157 13.44 -11.77 16.62
N ALA A 158 14.02 -10.72 17.19
CA ALA A 158 14.05 -9.37 16.60
C ALA A 158 14.80 -9.37 15.25
N ALA A 159 15.94 -10.05 15.16
CA ALA A 159 16.70 -10.20 13.94
C ALA A 159 15.91 -10.93 12.85
N VAL A 160 15.23 -12.02 13.20
CA VAL A 160 14.35 -12.76 12.28
C VAL A 160 13.23 -11.87 11.75
N ILE A 161 12.57 -11.10 12.63
CA ILE A 161 11.52 -10.14 12.22
C ILE A 161 12.12 -9.09 11.27
N LYS A 162 13.29 -8.55 11.57
CA LYS A 162 13.99 -7.56 10.73
C LYS A 162 14.34 -8.11 9.35
N VAL A 163 14.79 -9.35 9.27
CA VAL A 163 15.08 -10.04 8.00
C VAL A 163 13.78 -10.31 7.22
N TRP A 164 12.74 -10.77 7.91
CA TRP A 164 11.46 -11.10 7.29
C TRP A 164 10.77 -9.89 6.69
N GLN A 165 10.84 -8.73 7.33
CA GLN A 165 10.16 -7.50 6.90
C GLN A 165 10.79 -6.83 5.67
N LYS A 166 11.93 -7.29 5.12
CA LYS A 166 12.67 -6.63 4.00
C LYS A 166 11.79 -6.23 2.82
N LYS A 167 10.80 -7.04 2.47
CA LYS A 167 9.88 -6.76 1.35
C LYS A 167 8.72 -5.85 1.72
N GLN A 168 8.36 -5.80 3.00
CA GLN A 168 7.23 -5.03 3.50
C GLN A 168 7.52 -4.57 4.94
N PRO A 169 8.17 -3.39 5.09
CA PRO A 169 8.55 -2.90 6.42
C PRO A 169 7.34 -2.75 7.32
N LEU A 170 7.45 -3.23 8.56
CA LEU A 170 6.41 -3.06 9.60
C LEU A 170 6.26 -1.59 9.97
N PHE A 171 7.37 -0.85 9.95
CA PHE A 171 7.47 0.56 10.27
C PHE A 171 7.91 1.34 9.02
N PRO A 172 6.98 1.72 8.13
CA PRO A 172 7.33 2.45 6.92
C PRO A 172 7.63 3.91 7.24
N GLU A 173 8.71 4.42 6.70
CA GLU A 173 8.97 5.85 6.63
C GLU A 173 8.20 6.42 5.43
N LEU A 174 7.17 7.20 5.71
CA LEU A 174 6.48 7.96 4.67
C LEU A 174 7.21 9.29 4.47
N LYS A 175 7.71 9.52 3.26
CA LYS A 175 8.19 10.87 2.92
C LYS A 175 7.02 11.83 3.02
N PRO A 176 7.19 13.00 3.65
CA PRO A 176 6.17 14.04 3.63
C PRO A 176 5.79 14.32 2.17
N LEU A 177 4.50 14.36 1.89
CA LEU A 177 4.04 14.87 0.61
C LEU A 177 4.46 16.35 0.56
N ASP A 178 5.29 16.71 -0.41
CA ASP A 178 5.66 18.12 -0.62
C ASP A 178 4.38 18.94 -0.69
N ALA A 179 4.26 19.92 0.20
CA ALA A 179 3.16 20.86 0.13
C ALA A 179 3.13 21.50 -1.28
N PRO A 180 1.95 21.73 -1.88
CA PRO A 180 1.88 22.36 -3.18
C PRO A 180 2.69 23.66 -3.14
N ARG A 181 3.77 23.77 -3.93
CA ARG A 181 4.53 25.00 -4.04
C ARG A 181 3.56 26.10 -4.45
N GLU A 182 3.28 27.02 -3.55
CA GLU A 182 2.61 28.28 -3.89
C GLU A 182 3.47 28.93 -4.97
N ARG A 183 2.96 28.97 -6.18
CA ARG A 183 3.59 29.74 -7.25
C ARG A 183 3.46 31.20 -6.84
N GLY A 184 4.55 31.76 -6.37
CA GLY A 184 4.68 33.17 -6.05
C GLY A 184 4.00 34.01 -7.11
N GLY A 185 3.10 34.89 -6.65
CA GLY A 185 2.41 35.85 -7.50
C GLY A 185 3.44 36.58 -8.38
N ARG A 186 3.27 36.49 -9.69
CA ARG A 186 3.97 37.37 -10.60
C ARG A 186 3.48 38.76 -10.29
N ASP A 187 4.35 39.51 -9.63
CA ASP A 187 4.29 40.96 -9.48
C ASP A 187 4.08 41.54 -10.89
N ARG A 188 2.89 42.07 -11.14
CA ARG A 188 2.61 42.86 -12.32
C ARG A 188 3.22 44.22 -12.06
N GLY A 189 4.52 44.35 -12.42
CA GLY A 189 5.19 45.61 -12.47
C GLY A 189 4.35 46.60 -13.25
N ASP A 190 3.96 47.63 -12.53
CA ASP A 190 3.43 48.91 -12.94
C ASP A 190 4.25 49.45 -14.10
N ARG A 191 3.67 49.53 -15.28
CA ARG A 191 4.19 50.36 -16.38
C ARG A 191 3.47 51.68 -16.27
N GLY A 192 4.10 52.60 -15.51
CA GLY A 192 3.77 54.03 -15.55
C GLY A 192 3.95 54.57 -16.96
N ASP A 193 2.95 55.32 -17.37
CA ASP A 193 2.95 56.22 -18.51
C ASP A 193 4.14 57.25 -18.43
N ASN A 194 4.78 57.42 -19.56
CA ASN A 194 5.28 58.70 -19.97
C ASN A 194 5.44 58.76 -21.50
#